data_00241553291b8d4c2b2c67f45d11b2e1
#
_entry.id   00241553291b8d4c2b2c67f45d11b2e1
#
_cell.length_a   1.000
_cell.length_b   1.000
_cell.length_c   1.000
_cell.angle_alpha   90.00
_cell.angle_beta   90.00
_cell.angle_gamma   90.00
#
_symmetry.space_group_name_H-M   'P 1'
#
loop_
_entity.id
_entity.type
_entity.pdbx_description
1 polymer ?
#
loop_
_entity_poly.entity_id
_entity_poly.type
_entity_poly.pdbx_seq_one_letter_code
_entity_poly.pdbx_strand_id
1 'polypeptide(L)'
;MKQTVSYGVRIVDAYQVLFETMSLYRICVKKLMAVSLEHYDEIRDKSPLEARRIIELLIHSSRSHKARYPFFDQEFPKFPSYLRRSAIQEAIGIVVAYKEQVERWELLPCDER
;
A
#
# COMPACT_ATOMS: atom_id res chain seq x y z
N MET A 1 -26.74 14.02 30.85
CA MET A 1 -25.99 12.88 31.38
C MET A 1 -26.00 11.68 30.45
N LYS A 2 -27.16 11.26 29.93
CA LYS A 2 -27.24 10.19 28.96
C LYS A 2 -26.45 10.47 27.67
N GLN A 3 -26.46 11.71 27.21
CA GLN A 3 -25.71 12.13 26.01
C GLN A 3 -24.20 12.00 26.20
N THR A 4 -23.69 12.32 27.39
CA THR A 4 -22.27 12.22 27.70
C THR A 4 -21.79 10.76 27.69
N VAL A 5 -22.57 9.84 28.28
CA VAL A 5 -22.26 8.41 28.29
C VAL A 5 -22.30 7.85 26.87
N SER A 6 -23.35 8.19 26.09
CA SER A 6 -23.50 7.78 24.69
C SER A 6 -22.34 8.29 23.83
N TYR A 7 -21.89 9.53 24.07
CA TYR A 7 -20.76 10.11 23.36
C TYR A 7 -19.44 9.37 23.66
N GLY A 8 -19.21 9.02 24.92
CA GLY A 8 -18.01 8.25 25.30
C GLY A 8 -17.95 6.87 24.64
N VAL A 9 -19.08 6.17 24.56
CA VAL A 9 -19.17 4.87 23.87
C VAL A 9 -18.85 5.03 22.38
N ARG A 10 -19.34 6.05 21.71
CA ARG A 10 -19.05 6.32 20.30
C ARG A 10 -17.57 6.60 20.06
N ILE A 11 -16.89 7.30 20.97
CA ILE A 11 -15.45 7.55 20.87
C ILE A 11 -14.67 6.24 20.95
N VAL A 12 -15.01 5.35 21.88
CA VAL A 12 -14.35 4.04 22.03
C VAL A 12 -14.52 3.21 20.78
N ASP A 13 -15.73 3.15 20.21
CA ASP A 13 -16.00 2.42 18.98
C ASP A 13 -15.22 3.00 17.80
N ALA A 14 -15.12 4.34 17.71
CA ALA A 14 -14.37 5.01 16.67
C ALA A 14 -12.87 4.67 16.75
N TYR A 15 -12.29 4.62 17.94
CA TYR A 15 -10.89 4.22 18.14
C TYR A 15 -10.65 2.79 17.70
N GLN A 16 -11.54 1.87 18.03
CA GLN A 16 -11.42 0.47 17.64
C GLN A 16 -11.44 0.30 16.14
N VAL A 17 -12.40 0.96 15.46
CA VAL A 17 -12.49 0.95 14.00
C VAL A 17 -11.24 1.54 13.37
N LEU A 18 -10.72 2.63 13.92
CA LEU A 18 -9.49 3.26 13.44
C LEU A 18 -8.30 2.31 13.56
N PHE A 19 -8.13 1.63 14.70
CA PHE A 19 -7.07 0.66 14.90
C PHE A 19 -7.14 -0.49 13.90
N GLU A 20 -8.32 -1.05 13.69
CA GLU A 20 -8.53 -2.13 12.74
C GLU A 20 -8.20 -1.68 11.31
N THR A 21 -8.63 -0.48 10.93
CA THR A 21 -8.35 0.09 9.61
C THR A 21 -6.85 0.32 9.41
N MET A 22 -6.16 0.85 10.41
CA MET A 22 -4.71 1.05 10.35
C MET A 22 -3.94 -0.26 10.24
N SER A 23 -4.38 -1.29 10.96
CA SER A 23 -3.76 -2.62 10.90
C SER A 23 -3.93 -3.24 9.52
N LEU A 24 -5.11 -3.17 8.94
CA LEU A 24 -5.39 -3.62 7.58
C LEU A 24 -4.57 -2.83 6.56
N TYR A 25 -4.46 -1.53 6.73
CA TYR A 25 -3.68 -0.67 5.86
C TYR A 25 -2.21 -1.07 5.84
N ARG A 26 -1.62 -1.32 7.02
CA ARG A 26 -0.23 -1.76 7.14
C ARG A 26 0.02 -3.11 6.45
N ILE A 27 -0.89 -4.05 6.63
CA ILE A 27 -0.82 -5.35 5.96
C ILE A 27 -0.91 -5.17 4.45
N CYS A 28 -1.83 -4.33 4.00
CA CYS A 28 -2.00 -3.99 2.60
C CYS A 28 -0.71 -3.40 1.99
N VAL A 29 -0.11 -2.41 2.65
CA VAL A 29 1.15 -1.79 2.20
C VAL A 29 2.27 -2.81 2.08
N LYS A 30 2.42 -3.71 3.06
CA LYS A 30 3.45 -4.76 3.01
C LYS A 30 3.28 -5.68 1.80
N LYS A 31 2.07 -6.09 1.50
CA LYS A 31 1.78 -6.94 0.34
C LYS A 31 2.02 -6.20 -0.97
N LEU A 32 1.63 -4.93 -1.01
CA LEU A 32 1.86 -4.09 -2.19
C LEU A 32 3.35 -3.78 -2.39
N MET A 33 4.14 -3.71 -1.33
CA MET A 33 5.60 -3.60 -1.43
C MET A 33 6.20 -4.80 -2.15
N ALA A 34 5.74 -6.00 -1.83
CA ALA A 34 6.20 -7.22 -2.50
C ALA A 34 5.88 -7.19 -4.01
N VAL A 35 4.65 -6.79 -4.36
CA VAL A 35 4.25 -6.65 -5.77
C VAL A 35 5.07 -5.56 -6.46
N SER A 36 5.26 -4.42 -5.83
CA SER A 36 6.02 -3.30 -6.39
C SER A 36 7.50 -3.67 -6.60
N LEU A 37 8.08 -4.43 -5.69
CA LEU A 37 9.46 -4.90 -5.80
C LEU A 37 9.60 -5.87 -6.98
N GLU A 38 8.67 -6.78 -7.16
CA GLU A 38 8.66 -7.74 -8.28
C GLU A 38 8.54 -7.01 -9.63
N HIS A 39 7.79 -5.91 -9.68
CA HIS A 39 7.57 -5.13 -10.89
C HIS A 39 8.36 -3.81 -10.90
N TYR A 40 9.45 -3.74 -10.14
CA TYR A 40 10.25 -2.52 -10.01
C TYR A 40 10.75 -2.00 -11.37
N ASP A 41 11.21 -2.87 -12.24
CA ASP A 41 11.72 -2.47 -13.55
C ASP A 41 10.64 -1.80 -14.43
N GLU A 42 9.38 -2.15 -14.21
CA GLU A 42 8.26 -1.57 -14.95
C GLU A 42 7.87 -0.19 -14.43
N ILE A 43 8.11 0.10 -13.13
CA ILE A 43 7.65 1.32 -12.48
C ILE A 43 8.75 2.35 -12.25
N ARG A 44 10.02 1.97 -12.33
CA ARG A 44 11.17 2.82 -11.95
C ARG A 44 11.28 4.09 -12.78
N ASP A 45 10.93 4.04 -14.06
CA ASP A 45 11.05 5.16 -15.00
C ASP A 45 9.71 5.87 -15.25
N LYS A 46 8.69 5.52 -14.47
CA LYS A 46 7.35 6.07 -14.62
C LYS A 46 7.09 7.18 -13.61
N SER A 47 6.18 8.10 -13.96
CA SER A 47 5.70 9.08 -13.01
C SER A 47 4.96 8.39 -11.85
N PRO A 48 4.83 9.04 -10.68
CA PRO A 48 4.09 8.43 -9.56
C PRO A 48 2.67 7.99 -9.93
N LEU A 49 1.99 8.76 -10.75
CA LEU A 49 0.63 8.43 -11.20
C LEU A 49 0.61 7.20 -12.11
N GLU A 50 1.52 7.12 -13.06
CA GLU A 50 1.62 5.97 -13.97
C GLU A 50 2.02 4.70 -13.25
N ALA A 51 3.01 4.79 -12.35
CA ALA A 51 3.43 3.67 -11.51
C ALA A 51 2.26 3.15 -10.67
N ARG A 52 1.49 4.04 -10.05
CA ARG A 52 0.29 3.66 -9.31
C ARG A 52 -0.71 2.92 -10.18
N ARG A 53 -0.97 3.40 -11.39
CA ARG A 53 -1.89 2.75 -12.32
C ARG A 53 -1.43 1.36 -12.72
N ILE A 54 -0.15 1.17 -12.96
CA ILE A 54 0.42 -0.13 -13.29
C ILE A 54 0.15 -1.13 -12.15
N ILE A 55 0.47 -0.76 -10.93
CA ILE A 55 0.25 -1.63 -9.77
C ILE A 55 -1.24 -1.86 -9.53
N GLU A 56 -2.07 -0.84 -9.64
CA GLU A 56 -3.52 -0.98 -9.45
C GLU A 56 -4.14 -1.98 -10.43
N LEU A 57 -3.71 -1.97 -11.70
CA LEU A 57 -4.17 -2.94 -12.68
C LEU A 57 -3.75 -4.37 -12.35
N LEU A 58 -2.62 -4.56 -11.67
CA LEU A 58 -2.14 -5.87 -11.27
C LEU A 58 -2.93 -6.47 -10.11
N ILE A 59 -3.47 -5.64 -9.23
CA ILE A 59 -4.09 -6.11 -7.98
C ILE A 59 -5.61 -5.99 -7.95
N HIS A 60 -6.21 -5.19 -8.83
CA HIS A 60 -7.64 -4.92 -8.81
C HIS A 60 -8.29 -5.30 -10.13
N SER A 61 -9.30 -6.15 -10.05
CA SER A 61 -10.08 -6.58 -11.22
C SER A 61 -11.20 -5.58 -11.52
N SER A 62 -11.41 -5.32 -12.80
CA SER A 62 -12.53 -4.53 -13.30
C SER A 62 -13.33 -5.37 -14.30
N ARG A 63 -14.39 -4.79 -14.86
CA ARG A 63 -15.22 -5.49 -15.87
C ARG A 63 -14.43 -5.89 -17.11
N SER A 64 -13.44 -5.10 -17.49
CA SER A 64 -12.65 -5.29 -18.72
C SER A 64 -11.27 -5.89 -18.45
N HIS A 65 -10.88 -6.08 -17.20
CA HIS A 65 -9.53 -6.49 -16.85
C HIS A 65 -9.52 -7.40 -15.62
N LYS A 66 -8.82 -8.52 -15.71
CA LYS A 66 -8.64 -9.46 -14.59
C LYS A 66 -7.29 -9.20 -13.93
N ALA A 67 -7.27 -9.08 -12.60
CA ALA A 67 -6.05 -8.85 -11.86
C ALA A 67 -5.13 -10.08 -11.90
N ARG A 68 -3.83 -9.83 -12.06
CA ARG A 68 -2.81 -10.87 -11.97
C ARG A 68 -2.63 -11.36 -10.53
N TYR A 69 -2.82 -10.46 -9.56
CA TYR A 69 -2.71 -10.76 -8.13
C TYR A 69 -4.07 -10.55 -7.45
N PRO A 70 -4.97 -11.53 -7.51
CA PRO A 70 -6.33 -11.36 -6.99
C PRO A 70 -6.42 -11.31 -5.47
N PHE A 71 -5.32 -11.52 -4.74
CA PHE A 71 -5.31 -11.50 -3.28
C PHE A 71 -5.89 -10.22 -2.69
N PHE A 72 -5.64 -9.08 -3.33
CA PHE A 72 -6.07 -7.79 -2.81
C PHE A 72 -7.59 -7.70 -2.72
N ASP A 73 -8.28 -8.05 -3.80
CA ASP A 73 -9.75 -8.01 -3.82
C ASP A 73 -10.36 -9.06 -2.89
N GLN A 74 -9.67 -10.19 -2.71
CA GLN A 74 -10.13 -11.27 -1.83
C GLN A 74 -9.94 -10.94 -0.35
N GLU A 75 -8.79 -10.36 0.01
CA GLU A 75 -8.46 -10.06 1.40
C GLU A 75 -9.00 -8.71 1.87
N PHE A 76 -9.18 -7.76 0.95
CA PHE A 76 -9.61 -6.40 1.26
C PHE A 76 -10.86 -6.00 0.45
N PRO A 77 -11.95 -6.78 0.51
CA PRO A 77 -13.11 -6.58 -0.38
C PRO A 77 -13.83 -5.26 -0.16
N LYS A 78 -13.76 -4.69 1.06
CA LYS A 78 -14.41 -3.43 1.43
C LYS A 78 -13.44 -2.26 1.56
N PHE A 79 -12.23 -2.42 1.04
CA PHE A 79 -11.21 -1.39 1.17
C PHE A 79 -11.53 -0.24 0.21
N PRO A 80 -11.73 1.01 0.72
CA PRO A 80 -12.08 2.13 -0.15
C PRO A 80 -11.00 2.43 -1.20
N SER A 81 -11.42 2.88 -2.37
CA SER A 81 -10.49 3.14 -3.47
C SER A 81 -9.41 4.17 -3.13
N TYR A 82 -9.75 5.20 -2.35
CA TYR A 82 -8.75 6.20 -1.96
C TYR A 82 -7.69 5.63 -1.02
N LEU A 83 -8.06 4.71 -0.12
CA LEU A 83 -7.08 4.02 0.73
C LEU A 83 -6.23 3.05 -0.08
N ARG A 84 -6.82 2.35 -1.03
CA ARG A 84 -6.10 1.46 -1.95
C ARG A 84 -5.03 2.24 -2.71
N ARG A 85 -5.40 3.36 -3.30
CA ARG A 85 -4.47 4.22 -4.05
C ARG A 85 -3.37 4.80 -3.17
N SER A 86 -3.72 5.22 -1.96
CA SER A 86 -2.76 5.71 -0.98
C SER A 86 -1.76 4.63 -0.58
N ALA A 87 -2.24 3.40 -0.33
CA ALA A 87 -1.39 2.27 0.03
C ALA A 87 -0.44 1.90 -1.11
N ILE A 88 -0.90 1.93 -2.35
CA ILE A 88 -0.08 1.67 -3.53
C ILE A 88 1.04 2.72 -3.64
N GLN A 89 0.71 3.99 -3.52
CA GLN A 89 1.70 5.07 -3.60
C GLN A 89 2.74 4.97 -2.49
N GLU A 90 2.32 4.65 -1.28
CA GLU A 90 3.23 4.46 -0.15
C GLU A 90 4.16 3.27 -0.38
N ALA A 91 3.63 2.15 -0.83
CA ALA A 91 4.41 0.96 -1.13
C ALA A 91 5.45 1.22 -2.22
N ILE A 92 5.06 1.89 -3.31
CA ILE A 92 5.97 2.25 -4.40
C ILE A 92 7.07 3.17 -3.88
N GLY A 93 6.71 4.20 -3.09
CA GLY A 93 7.69 5.13 -2.52
C GLY A 93 8.74 4.44 -1.67
N ILE A 94 8.32 3.51 -0.82
CA ILE A 94 9.22 2.74 0.03
C ILE A 94 10.15 1.86 -0.82
N VAL A 95 9.61 1.15 -1.81
CA VAL A 95 10.39 0.25 -2.67
C VAL A 95 11.42 1.04 -3.49
N VAL A 96 11.01 2.17 -4.08
CA VAL A 96 11.91 3.02 -4.86
C VAL A 96 13.05 3.55 -3.99
N ALA A 97 12.73 4.06 -2.78
CA ALA A 97 13.74 4.55 -1.85
C ALA A 97 14.72 3.45 -1.43
N TYR A 98 14.21 2.26 -1.14
CA TYR A 98 15.04 1.11 -0.80
C TYR A 98 15.99 0.74 -1.93
N LYS A 99 15.49 0.66 -3.17
CA LYS A 99 16.31 0.32 -4.33
C LYS A 99 17.39 1.37 -4.60
N GLU A 100 17.07 2.64 -4.45
CA GLU A 100 18.05 3.71 -4.59
C GLU A 100 19.15 3.61 -3.55
N GLN A 101 18.81 3.28 -2.31
CA GLN A 101 19.79 3.08 -1.24
C GLN A 101 20.70 1.89 -1.53
N VAL A 102 20.14 0.76 -2.01
CA VAL A 102 20.92 -0.41 -2.38
C VAL A 102 21.87 -0.09 -3.52
N GLU A 103 21.42 0.62 -4.55
CA GLU A 103 22.26 1.04 -5.66
C GLU A 103 23.42 1.92 -5.21
N ARG A 104 23.18 2.87 -4.31
CA ARG A 104 24.24 3.72 -3.74
C ARG A 104 25.23 2.90 -2.94
N TRP A 105 24.73 1.94 -2.16
CA TRP A 105 25.57 1.05 -1.36
C TRP A 105 26.47 0.19 -2.25
N GLU A 106 25.95 -0.33 -3.35
CA GLU A 106 26.68 -1.14 -4.32
C GLU A 106 27.76 -0.34 -5.05
N LEU A 107 27.58 0.98 -5.18
CA LEU A 107 28.60 1.87 -5.77
C LEU A 107 29.76 2.17 -4.84
N LEU A 108 29.64 1.90 -3.54
CA LEU A 108 30.72 2.09 -2.59
C LEU A 108 31.80 1.03 -2.77
N PRO A 109 33.10 1.38 -2.52
CA PRO A 109 34.18 0.38 -2.44
C PRO A 109 33.88 -0.68 -1.39
N CYS A 110 34.37 -1.90 -1.60
CA CYS A 110 34.09 -3.02 -0.69
C CYS A 110 34.48 -2.75 0.77
N ASP A 111 35.54 -1.99 1.01
CA ASP A 111 36.02 -1.63 2.34
C ASP A 111 35.12 -0.58 3.04
N GLU A 112 34.27 0.12 2.30
CA GLU A 112 33.32 1.11 2.86
C GLU A 112 31.90 0.57 3.04
N ARG A 113 31.64 -0.64 2.58
CA ARG A 113 30.32 -1.28 2.72
C ARG A 113 30.08 -1.82 4.12
#